data_a593227c6ff69b07fe0ca15517aa480a
#
_entry.id   a593227c6ff69b07fe0ca15517aa480a
#
_cell.length_a   1.000
_cell.length_b   1.000
_cell.length_c   1.000
_cell.angle_alpha   90.00
_cell.angle_beta   90.00
_cell.angle_gamma   90.00
#
_symmetry.space_group_name_H-M   'P 1'
#
loop_
_entity.id
_entity.type
_entity.pdbx_description
1 polymer ?
#
loop_
_entity_poly.entity_id
_entity_poly.type
_entity_poly.pdbx_seq_one_letter_code
_entity_poly.pdbx_strand_id
1 'polypeptide(L)'
;MSYLIRSAQILVIGTAMLCAAAVNPGKGNEGKGKYYFKQTCKDCHTKGAKGGEVSPLTKTMAQWRGYFAKGKHAGGADALTKFMTAEQLKDVETFLYNHAADSLQPETCGK
;
A
#
# COMPACT_ATOMS: atom_id res chain seq x y z
N MET A 1 17.84 -50.13 -38.38
CA MET A 1 16.72 -49.27 -38.12
C MET A 1 16.88 -48.61 -36.80
N SER A 2 17.27 -47.43 -36.86
CA SER A 2 17.41 -46.66 -35.65
C SER A 2 16.11 -46.00 -35.36
N TYR A 3 15.53 -46.41 -34.31
CA TYR A 3 14.37 -45.72 -33.82
C TYR A 3 14.84 -44.53 -33.02
N LEU A 4 14.65 -43.45 -33.63
CA LEU A 4 14.82 -42.22 -32.91
C LEU A 4 13.66 -42.06 -31.97
N ILE A 5 13.91 -42.39 -30.77
CA ILE A 5 12.99 -42.03 -29.73
C ILE A 5 13.14 -40.55 -29.54
N ARG A 6 12.30 -39.85 -30.17
CA ARG A 6 12.19 -38.45 -29.88
C ARG A 6 11.52 -38.36 -28.57
N SER A 7 12.32 -38.16 -27.60
CA SER A 7 11.81 -37.73 -26.32
C SER A 7 11.14 -36.38 -26.54
N ALA A 8 9.88 -36.43 -26.55
CA ALA A 8 9.14 -35.19 -26.46
C ALA A 8 9.46 -34.60 -25.11
N GLN A 9 10.31 -33.67 -25.12
CA GLN A 9 10.50 -32.88 -23.94
C GLN A 9 9.25 -32.04 -23.81
N ILE A 10 8.45 -32.45 -22.92
CA ILE A 10 7.35 -31.62 -22.50
C ILE A 10 7.98 -30.53 -21.66
N LEU A 11 8.15 -29.44 -22.31
CA LEU A 11 8.51 -28.26 -21.59
C LEU A 11 7.29 -27.86 -20.78
N VAL A 12 7.26 -28.28 -19.58
CA VAL A 12 6.30 -27.74 -18.66
C VAL A 12 6.80 -26.38 -18.30
N ILE A 13 6.31 -25.44 -19.01
CA ILE A 13 6.48 -24.09 -18.60
C ILE A 13 5.57 -23.92 -17.42
N GLY A 14 6.16 -24.04 -16.29
CA GLY A 14 5.46 -23.63 -15.11
C GLY A 14 5.23 -22.15 -15.21
N THR A 15 4.05 -21.81 -15.56
CA THR A 15 3.61 -20.47 -15.37
C THR A 15 3.58 -20.26 -13.89
N ALA A 16 4.57 -19.66 -13.41
CA ALA A 16 4.54 -19.15 -12.09
C ALA A 16 3.43 -18.11 -12.06
N MET A 17 2.40 -18.47 -11.44
CA MET A 17 1.36 -17.51 -11.22
C MET A 17 1.85 -16.57 -10.17
N LEU A 18 2.25 -15.51 -10.70
CA LEU A 18 2.64 -14.40 -9.89
C LEU A 18 1.48 -13.64 -9.32
N CYS A 19 0.40 -14.29 -9.28
CA CYS A 19 -0.78 -13.57 -8.87
C CYS A 19 -0.61 -12.84 -7.60
N ALA A 20 0.20 -13.30 -6.88
CA ALA A 20 0.19 -12.69 -5.71
C ALA A 20 0.79 -11.47 -5.59
N ALA A 21 1.55 -11.58 -6.28
CA ALA A 21 2.19 -10.62 -6.10
C ALA A 21 1.67 -9.54 -5.63
N ALA A 22 1.01 -9.85 -6.11
CA ALA A 22 1.00 -8.88 -6.09
C ALA A 22 0.86 -8.12 -5.05
N VAL A 23 0.78 -8.25 -4.54
CA VAL A 23 0.38 -7.20 -4.32
C VAL A 23 -0.19 -6.91 -3.14
N ASN A 24 0.41 -7.14 -2.29
CA ASN A 24 0.17 -6.58 -1.07
C ASN A 24 0.97 -5.33 -0.99
N PRO A 25 0.40 -4.26 -1.41
CA PRO A 25 1.04 -3.03 -1.15
C PRO A 25 1.18 -2.96 0.34
N GLY A 26 2.23 -2.50 0.75
CA GLY A 26 2.22 -2.37 2.13
C GLY A 26 2.54 -3.59 2.88
N LYS A 27 3.51 -4.28 2.53
CA LYS A 27 4.06 -5.27 3.42
C LYS A 27 4.81 -4.63 4.58
N GLY A 28 4.39 -3.47 4.98
CA GLY A 28 4.97 -2.81 6.13
C GLY A 28 4.33 -3.26 7.43
N ASN A 29 4.79 -2.71 8.48
CA ASN A 29 4.26 -2.96 9.82
C ASN A 29 3.09 -2.02 10.07
N GLU A 30 1.91 -2.60 10.23
CA GLU A 30 0.69 -1.83 10.43
C GLU A 30 0.69 -0.99 11.70
N GLY A 31 1.19 -1.53 12.79
CA GLY A 31 1.27 -0.81 14.05
C GLY A 31 2.20 0.40 13.98
N LYS A 32 3.35 0.22 13.35
CA LYS A 32 4.25 1.34 13.09
C LYS A 32 3.62 2.34 12.14
N GLY A 33 2.92 1.86 11.13
CA GLY A 33 2.22 2.73 10.19
C GLY A 33 1.21 3.63 10.88
N LYS A 34 0.43 3.08 11.78
CA LYS A 34 -0.52 3.85 12.58
C LYS A 34 0.20 4.91 13.42
N TYR A 35 1.30 4.54 14.03
CA TYR A 35 2.11 5.48 14.81
C TYR A 35 2.62 6.62 13.95
N TYR A 36 3.28 6.33 12.84
CA TYR A 36 3.81 7.36 11.95
C TYR A 36 2.72 8.23 11.34
N PHE A 37 1.59 7.63 11.01
CA PHE A 37 0.45 8.37 10.51
C PHE A 37 0.00 9.44 11.52
N LYS A 38 -0.11 9.05 12.78
CA LYS A 38 -0.49 9.97 13.85
C LYS A 38 0.56 11.05 14.10
N GLN A 39 1.83 10.69 14.02
CA GLN A 39 2.91 11.63 14.30
C GLN A 39 3.15 12.62 13.16
N THR A 40 2.93 12.22 11.93
CA THR A 40 3.28 13.03 10.77
C THR A 40 2.06 13.57 10.04
N CYS A 41 1.17 12.70 9.60
CA CYS A 41 0.02 13.14 8.82
C CYS A 41 -1.01 13.88 9.66
N LYS A 42 -1.29 13.35 10.81
CA LYS A 42 -2.29 13.94 11.73
C LYS A 42 -1.86 15.28 12.32
N ASP A 43 -0.61 15.62 12.22
CA ASP A 43 -0.15 16.94 12.66
C ASP A 43 -0.91 18.06 11.93
N CYS A 44 -1.19 17.87 10.66
CA CYS A 44 -1.94 18.83 9.86
C CYS A 44 -3.33 18.34 9.44
N HIS A 45 -3.64 17.06 9.64
CA HIS A 45 -4.85 16.43 9.13
C HIS A 45 -5.77 15.91 10.23
N THR A 46 -5.93 16.69 11.26
CA THR A 46 -6.97 16.45 12.27
C THR A 46 -8.13 17.42 12.06
N LYS A 47 -9.26 17.12 12.70
CA LYS A 47 -10.43 17.97 12.61
C LYS A 47 -10.08 19.38 13.12
N GLY A 48 -10.34 20.36 12.28
CA GLY A 48 -10.02 21.75 12.61
C GLY A 48 -8.60 22.19 12.30
N ALA A 49 -7.74 21.28 11.89
CA ALA A 49 -6.38 21.61 11.51
C ALA A 49 -6.31 22.08 10.06
N LYS A 50 -5.18 22.67 9.71
CA LYS A 50 -4.97 23.32 8.41
C LYS A 50 -5.20 22.40 7.20
N GLY A 51 -4.82 21.14 7.29
CA GLY A 51 -4.98 20.18 6.20
C GLY A 51 -6.34 19.50 6.14
N GLY A 52 -7.21 19.76 7.10
CA GLY A 52 -8.47 19.05 7.21
C GLY A 52 -8.31 17.64 7.74
N GLU A 53 -9.40 17.05 8.16
CA GLU A 53 -9.35 15.70 8.74
C GLU A 53 -9.08 14.64 7.68
N VAL A 54 -8.09 13.79 7.93
CA VAL A 54 -7.77 12.64 7.10
C VAL A 54 -7.67 11.41 8.00
N SER A 55 -8.29 10.33 7.58
CA SER A 55 -8.24 9.04 8.26
C SER A 55 -8.14 7.93 7.21
N PRO A 56 -7.94 6.68 7.62
CA PRO A 56 -7.99 5.58 6.65
C PRO A 56 -9.28 5.55 5.84
N LEU A 57 -10.39 6.03 6.41
CA LEU A 57 -11.68 6.07 5.75
C LEU A 57 -11.80 7.15 4.66
N THR A 58 -10.82 8.03 4.56
CA THR A 58 -10.84 9.12 3.59
C THR A 58 -10.78 8.61 2.16
N LYS A 59 -10.17 7.46 1.96
CA LYS A 59 -9.96 6.87 0.64
C LYS A 59 -10.27 5.37 0.67
N THR A 60 -10.55 4.84 -0.52
CA THR A 60 -10.63 3.39 -0.71
C THR A 60 -9.24 2.77 -0.73
N MET A 61 -9.19 1.45 -0.65
CA MET A 61 -7.92 0.71 -0.76
C MET A 61 -7.18 1.06 -2.05
N ALA A 62 -7.88 1.06 -3.17
CA ALA A 62 -7.27 1.39 -4.45
C ALA A 62 -6.77 2.84 -4.50
N GLN A 63 -7.50 3.75 -3.92
CA GLN A 63 -7.10 5.15 -3.87
C GLN A 63 -5.87 5.37 -3.00
N TRP A 64 -5.77 4.69 -1.87
CA TRP A 64 -4.56 4.76 -1.05
C TRP A 64 -3.35 4.22 -1.80
N ARG A 65 -3.52 3.09 -2.48
CA ARG A 65 -2.45 2.53 -3.31
C ARG A 65 -1.99 3.53 -4.36
N GLY A 66 -2.92 4.15 -5.06
CA GLY A 66 -2.60 5.16 -6.08
C GLY A 66 -1.87 6.36 -5.50
N TYR A 67 -2.29 6.80 -4.33
CA TYR A 67 -1.68 7.91 -3.64
C TYR A 67 -0.21 7.65 -3.33
N PHE A 68 0.10 6.50 -2.73
CA PHE A 68 1.48 6.16 -2.41
C PHE A 68 2.31 5.83 -3.66
N ALA A 69 1.67 5.30 -4.71
CA ALA A 69 2.37 5.05 -5.97
C ALA A 69 2.84 6.35 -6.64
N LYS A 70 2.07 7.41 -6.51
CA LYS A 70 2.50 8.72 -7.01
C LYS A 70 3.64 9.29 -6.19
N GLY A 71 3.69 8.96 -4.92
CA GLY A 71 4.76 9.40 -4.05
C GLY A 71 4.83 10.89 -3.76
N LYS A 72 3.76 11.61 -4.04
CA LYS A 72 3.70 13.06 -3.82
C LYS A 72 2.52 13.43 -2.95
N HIS A 73 2.73 14.44 -2.12
CA HIS A 73 1.66 14.98 -1.30
C HIS A 73 0.61 15.65 -2.20
N ALA A 74 -0.65 15.34 -1.96
CA ALA A 74 -1.73 15.87 -2.79
C ALA A 74 -1.76 17.38 -2.72
N GLY A 75 -1.92 18.00 -3.88
CA GLY A 75 -1.96 19.46 -3.97
C GLY A 75 -0.62 20.14 -3.94
N GLY A 76 0.46 19.38 -3.82
CA GLY A 76 1.79 19.94 -3.76
C GLY A 76 2.78 19.19 -4.65
N ALA A 77 3.94 19.78 -4.84
CA ALA A 77 5.03 19.17 -5.58
C ALA A 77 5.95 18.33 -4.67
N ASP A 78 5.73 18.37 -3.37
CA ASP A 78 6.61 17.72 -2.42
C ASP A 78 6.46 16.20 -2.47
N ALA A 79 7.60 15.52 -2.55
CA ALA A 79 7.63 14.08 -2.44
C ALA A 79 7.30 13.65 -1.01
N LEU A 80 6.59 12.54 -0.85
CA LEU A 80 6.29 12.01 0.48
C LEU A 80 7.55 11.66 1.25
N THR A 81 8.63 11.33 0.56
CA THR A 81 9.92 11.05 1.20
C THR A 81 10.55 12.27 1.86
N LYS A 82 10.00 13.46 1.62
CA LYS A 82 10.39 14.65 2.35
C LYS A 82 9.95 14.59 3.81
N PHE A 83 8.87 13.88 4.08
CA PHE A 83 8.26 13.82 5.41
C PHE A 83 8.61 12.55 6.19
N MET A 84 8.82 11.46 5.49
CA MET A 84 9.09 10.15 6.08
C MET A 84 10.02 9.36 5.19
N THR A 85 10.73 8.40 5.76
CA THR A 85 11.55 7.48 4.96
C THR A 85 10.67 6.57 4.10
N ALA A 86 11.25 5.97 3.08
CA ALA A 86 10.52 5.04 2.23
C ALA A 86 9.97 3.85 3.03
N GLU A 87 10.72 3.39 4.02
CA GLU A 87 10.26 2.30 4.89
C GLU A 87 9.08 2.73 5.75
N GLN A 88 9.15 3.91 6.34
CA GLN A 88 8.03 4.46 7.11
C GLN A 88 6.79 4.65 6.24
N LEU A 89 6.97 5.12 5.02
CA LEU A 89 5.85 5.26 4.09
C LEU A 89 5.20 3.92 3.77
N LYS A 90 5.99 2.86 3.66
CA LYS A 90 5.44 1.53 3.45
C LYS A 90 4.60 1.09 4.64
N ASP A 91 5.05 1.36 5.84
CA ASP A 91 4.30 1.05 7.07
C ASP A 91 2.98 1.83 7.10
N VAL A 92 3.02 3.12 6.78
CA VAL A 92 1.83 3.97 6.74
C VAL A 92 0.85 3.49 5.67
N GLU A 93 1.35 3.18 4.48
CA GLU A 93 0.51 2.64 3.41
C GLU A 93 -0.21 1.37 3.85
N THR A 94 0.51 0.48 4.51
CA THR A 94 -0.06 -0.77 5.02
C THR A 94 -1.22 -0.49 5.97
N PHE A 95 -1.02 0.42 6.90
CA PHE A 95 -2.06 0.79 7.85
C PHE A 95 -3.28 1.40 7.14
N LEU A 96 -3.07 2.39 6.29
CA LEU A 96 -4.17 3.08 5.62
C LEU A 96 -4.93 2.14 4.67
N TYR A 97 -4.22 1.29 3.94
CA TYR A 97 -4.81 0.33 3.03
C TYR A 97 -5.67 -0.69 3.79
N ASN A 98 -5.13 -1.26 4.85
CA ASN A 98 -5.83 -2.30 5.59
C ASN A 98 -7.08 -1.79 6.32
N HIS A 99 -7.15 -0.51 6.58
CA HIS A 99 -8.27 0.10 7.29
C HIS A 99 -9.05 1.11 6.45
N ALA A 100 -8.88 1.07 5.14
CA ALA A 100 -9.57 1.95 4.21
C ALA A 100 -11.09 1.76 4.26
N ALA A 101 -11.80 2.70 3.65
CA ALA A 101 -13.26 2.72 3.69
C ALA A 101 -13.91 1.43 3.19
N ASP A 102 -13.30 0.79 2.20
CA ASP A 102 -13.81 -0.45 1.61
C ASP A 102 -13.02 -1.69 2.00
N SER A 103 -12.17 -1.59 3.01
CA SER A 103 -11.41 -2.74 3.50
C SER A 103 -12.28 -3.67 4.35
N LEU A 104 -11.73 -4.85 4.67
CA LEU A 104 -12.41 -5.80 5.55
C LEU A 104 -12.45 -5.32 7.01
N GLN A 105 -11.56 -4.42 7.38
CA GLN A 105 -11.47 -3.86 8.72
C GLN A 105 -11.36 -2.34 8.68
N PRO A 106 -12.42 -1.65 8.24
CA PRO A 106 -12.37 -0.20 8.21
C PRO A 106 -12.09 0.37 9.60
N GLU A 107 -11.32 1.44 9.63
CA GLU A 107 -11.01 2.10 10.90
C GLU A 107 -12.29 2.60 11.53
N THR A 108 -12.46 2.33 12.81
CA THR A 108 -13.62 2.81 13.53
C THR A 108 -13.41 4.22 14.06
N CYS A 109 -14.52 4.92 14.19
CA CYS A 109 -14.51 6.30 14.63
C CYS A 109 -13.80 6.47 15.96
N GLY A 110 -12.98 7.47 16.07
CA GLY A 110 -12.33 7.83 17.32
C GLY A 110 -11.10 7.02 17.70
N LYS A 111 -10.62 6.19 16.79
CA LYS A 111 -9.44 5.35 17.07
C LYS A 111 -8.19 5.80 16.34
#